data_76bd3e211001888de2d9f67761f5ca35
#
_entry.id   76bd3e211001888de2d9f67761f5ca35
#
_cell.length_a   1.000
_cell.length_b   1.000
_cell.length_c   1.000
_cell.angle_alpha   90.00
_cell.angle_beta   90.00
_cell.angle_gamma   90.00
#
_symmetry.space_group_name_H-M   'P 1'
#
loop_
_entity.id
_entity.type
_entity.pdbx_description
1 polymer ?
#
loop_
_entity_poly.entity_id
_entity_poly.type
_entity_poly.pdbx_seq_one_letter_code
_entity_poly.pdbx_strand_id
1 'polypeptide(L)'
;MSGVTLDAGALIALDRNNRQVIALLERARERGDIVTVPASALAQAIRKPEQQARLSRFIRQSTTDVVPLDRVDAVRVGRLLATTGTADVVDAHVIECARRTKTAVVTSEPKDLRQLDPNVQLAVI
;
A
#
# COMPACT_ATOMS: atom_id res chain seq x y z
N MET A 1 -16.79 1.56 1.30
CA MET A 1 -16.05 0.34 1.11
C MET A 1 -14.98 0.16 2.15
N SER A 2 -14.89 -1.00 2.69
CA SER A 2 -13.95 -1.33 3.73
C SER A 2 -12.70 -1.99 3.14
N GLY A 3 -11.65 -2.05 3.91
CA GLY A 3 -10.35 -2.51 3.48
C GLY A 3 -9.32 -1.39 3.56
N VAL A 4 -8.09 -1.72 3.29
CA VAL A 4 -6.98 -0.77 3.31
C VAL A 4 -5.99 -1.08 2.18
N THR A 5 -5.24 -0.06 1.80
CA THR A 5 -4.09 -0.20 0.90
C THR A 5 -2.82 0.06 1.70
N LEU A 6 -1.81 -0.77 1.54
CA LEU A 6 -0.54 -0.62 2.26
C LEU A 6 0.52 -0.03 1.35
N ASP A 7 1.22 1.00 1.83
CA ASP A 7 2.42 1.48 1.15
C ASP A 7 3.66 0.66 1.59
N ALA A 8 4.82 0.98 1.04
CA ALA A 8 6.04 0.24 1.35
C ALA A 8 6.41 0.35 2.83
N GLY A 9 6.24 1.53 3.43
CA GLY A 9 6.51 1.74 4.86
C GLY A 9 5.63 0.89 5.75
N ALA A 10 4.33 0.75 5.40
CA ALA A 10 3.41 -0.11 6.13
C ALA A 10 3.81 -1.59 6.02
N LEU A 11 4.23 -2.03 4.85
CA LEU A 11 4.72 -3.41 4.66
C LEU A 11 5.98 -3.70 5.48
N ILE A 12 6.89 -2.74 5.53
CA ILE A 12 8.09 -2.85 6.37
C ILE A 12 7.70 -2.90 7.86
N ALA A 13 6.78 -2.06 8.27
CA ALA A 13 6.28 -2.04 9.65
C ALA A 13 5.61 -3.37 10.02
N LEU A 14 4.82 -3.93 9.11
CA LEU A 14 4.21 -5.26 9.29
C LEU A 14 5.28 -6.32 9.53
N ASP A 15 6.31 -6.33 8.71
CA ASP A 15 7.39 -7.30 8.83
C ASP A 15 8.15 -7.17 10.16
N ARG A 16 8.24 -5.94 10.68
CA ARG A 16 8.85 -5.65 11.98
C ARG A 16 7.89 -5.83 13.16
N ASN A 17 6.74 -6.43 12.92
CA ASN A 17 5.74 -6.70 13.95
C ASN A 17 5.19 -5.43 14.62
N ASN A 18 5.01 -4.35 13.87
CA ASN A 18 4.42 -3.12 14.36
C ASN A 18 2.98 -3.37 14.82
N ARG A 19 2.67 -3.05 16.07
CA ARG A 19 1.36 -3.36 16.68
C ARG A 19 0.21 -2.63 16.03
N GLN A 20 0.40 -1.39 15.61
CA GLN A 20 -0.66 -0.60 14.96
C GLN A 20 -1.06 -1.22 13.63
N VAL A 21 -0.08 -1.60 12.80
CA VAL A 21 -0.34 -2.25 11.52
C VAL A 21 -1.02 -3.61 11.74
N ILE A 22 -0.49 -4.41 12.64
CA ILE A 22 -1.06 -5.73 12.96
C ILE A 22 -2.52 -5.60 13.38
N ALA A 23 -2.84 -4.66 14.26
CA ALA A 23 -4.20 -4.43 14.72
C ALA A 23 -5.13 -4.00 13.58
N LEU A 24 -4.66 -3.12 12.69
CA LEU A 24 -5.44 -2.71 11.51
C LEU A 24 -5.73 -3.89 10.59
N LEU A 25 -4.75 -4.73 10.35
CA LEU A 25 -4.90 -5.89 9.47
C LEU A 25 -5.79 -6.97 10.09
N GLU A 26 -5.70 -7.19 11.38
CA GLU A 26 -6.59 -8.12 12.08
C GLU A 26 -8.05 -7.66 12.00
N ARG A 27 -8.33 -6.37 12.17
CA ARG A 27 -9.68 -5.85 12.01
C ARG A 27 -10.20 -6.02 10.59
N ALA A 28 -9.36 -5.76 9.59
CA ALA A 28 -9.75 -5.97 8.19
C ALA A 28 -10.07 -7.45 7.94
N ARG A 29 -9.24 -8.34 8.44
CA ARG A 29 -9.43 -9.79 8.32
C ARG A 29 -10.74 -10.26 8.97
N GLU A 30 -11.04 -9.78 10.18
CA GLU A 30 -12.28 -10.11 10.90
C GLU A 30 -13.52 -9.69 10.13
N ARG A 31 -13.44 -8.58 9.39
CA ARG A 31 -14.54 -8.08 8.56
C ARG A 31 -14.61 -8.76 7.20
N GLY A 32 -13.65 -9.60 6.85
CA GLY A 32 -13.57 -10.18 5.52
C GLY A 32 -13.16 -9.18 4.44
N ASP A 33 -12.50 -8.09 4.83
CA ASP A 33 -12.06 -7.06 3.89
C ASP A 33 -10.79 -7.48 3.16
N ILE A 34 -10.64 -6.99 1.93
CA ILE A 34 -9.42 -7.19 1.15
C ILE A 34 -8.37 -6.15 1.56
N VAL A 35 -7.15 -6.61 1.73
CA VAL A 35 -5.99 -5.73 1.89
C VAL A 35 -5.27 -5.63 0.56
N THR A 36 -5.16 -4.42 0.04
CA THR A 36 -4.55 -4.15 -1.26
C THR A 36 -3.07 -3.82 -1.09
N VAL A 37 -2.22 -4.49 -1.85
CA VAL A 37 -0.78 -4.28 -1.84
C VAL A 37 -0.33 -3.97 -3.26
N PRO A 38 0.05 -2.72 -3.56
CA PRO A 38 0.64 -2.43 -4.87
C PRO A 38 1.95 -3.22 -5.05
N ALA A 39 2.11 -3.88 -6.18
CA ALA A 39 3.29 -4.72 -6.43
C ALA A 39 4.60 -3.92 -6.34
N SER A 40 4.59 -2.66 -6.77
CA SER A 40 5.74 -1.77 -6.66
C SER A 40 6.12 -1.47 -5.21
N ALA A 41 5.13 -1.28 -4.33
CA ALA A 41 5.37 -1.10 -2.90
C ALA A 41 5.93 -2.38 -2.27
N LEU A 42 5.41 -3.54 -2.66
CA LEU A 42 5.96 -4.82 -2.22
C LEU A 42 7.42 -4.97 -2.62
N ALA A 43 7.76 -4.68 -3.88
CA ALA A 43 9.13 -4.75 -4.36
C ALA A 43 10.06 -3.86 -3.54
N GLN A 44 9.63 -2.66 -3.20
CA GLN A 44 10.40 -1.73 -2.38
C GLN A 44 10.56 -2.20 -0.94
N ALA A 45 9.59 -2.92 -0.41
CA ALA A 45 9.60 -3.43 0.97
C ALA A 45 10.48 -4.66 1.16
N ILE A 46 10.74 -5.41 0.09
CA ILE A 46 11.60 -6.60 0.16
C ILE A 46 13.06 -6.14 0.17
N ARG A 47 13.74 -6.39 1.31
CA ARG A 47 15.12 -5.96 1.53
C ARG A 47 16.05 -7.12 1.85
N LYS A 48 15.63 -7.99 2.77
CA LYS A 48 16.36 -9.18 3.21
C LYS A 48 15.36 -10.34 3.24
N PRO A 49 15.04 -10.93 2.08
CA PRO A 49 13.94 -11.91 1.97
C PRO A 49 14.04 -13.05 2.98
N GLU A 50 15.24 -13.52 3.25
CA GLU A 50 15.49 -14.62 4.19
C GLU A 50 15.16 -14.27 5.64
N GLN A 51 14.98 -12.97 5.95
CA GLN A 51 14.65 -12.46 7.28
C GLN A 51 13.23 -11.87 7.35
N GLN A 52 12.48 -11.95 6.26
CA GLN A 52 11.16 -11.31 6.13
C GLN A 52 10.03 -12.34 6.03
N ALA A 53 10.02 -13.29 6.97
CA ALA A 53 9.04 -14.37 6.98
C ALA A 53 7.59 -13.86 7.17
N ARG A 54 7.39 -12.82 8.00
CA ARG A 54 6.06 -12.25 8.21
C ARG A 54 5.50 -11.64 6.92
N LEU A 55 6.30 -10.86 6.22
CA LEU A 55 5.90 -10.27 4.95
C LEU A 55 5.60 -11.37 3.93
N SER A 56 6.45 -12.36 3.83
CA SER A 56 6.28 -13.49 2.92
C SER A 56 4.97 -14.25 3.18
N ARG A 57 4.62 -14.48 4.44
CA ARG A 57 3.35 -15.14 4.80
C ARG A 57 2.16 -14.25 4.50
N PHE A 58 2.27 -12.96 4.79
CA PHE A 58 1.18 -12.01 4.60
C PHE A 58 0.75 -11.93 3.14
N ILE A 59 1.68 -11.82 2.19
CA ILE A 59 1.34 -11.69 0.78
C ILE A 59 0.72 -12.95 0.17
N ARG A 60 0.78 -14.09 0.86
CA ARG A 60 0.16 -15.34 0.42
C ARG A 60 -1.22 -15.58 1.02
N GLN A 61 -1.71 -14.70 1.88
CA GLN A 61 -3.06 -14.83 2.44
C GLN A 61 -4.12 -14.57 1.38
N SER A 62 -5.23 -15.29 1.45
CA SER A 62 -6.32 -15.17 0.48
C SER A 62 -6.99 -13.79 0.48
N THR A 63 -6.91 -13.05 1.59
CA THR A 63 -7.47 -11.71 1.73
C THR A 63 -6.51 -10.60 1.30
N THR A 64 -5.30 -10.95 0.89
CA THR A 64 -4.31 -10.00 0.39
C THR A 64 -4.28 -10.04 -1.13
N ASP A 65 -4.50 -8.87 -1.74
CA ASP A 65 -4.47 -8.71 -3.19
C ASP A 65 -3.25 -7.89 -3.59
N VAL A 66 -2.28 -8.54 -4.23
CA VAL A 66 -1.10 -7.86 -4.76
C VAL A 66 -1.42 -7.40 -6.17
N VAL A 67 -1.49 -6.08 -6.36
CA VAL A 67 -1.92 -5.45 -7.62
C VAL A 67 -0.70 -5.14 -8.49
N PRO A 68 -0.62 -5.70 -9.69
CA PRO A 68 0.51 -5.43 -10.59
C PRO A 68 0.51 -4.00 -11.10
N LEU A 69 1.70 -3.50 -11.40
CA LEU A 69 1.87 -2.26 -12.15
C LEU A 69 1.86 -2.61 -13.64
N ASP A 70 0.67 -2.85 -14.16
CA ASP A 70 0.48 -3.21 -15.56
C ASP A 70 0.42 -1.96 -16.46
N ARG A 71 0.10 -2.17 -17.74
CA ARG A 71 0.06 -1.05 -18.70
C ARG A 71 -0.96 0.01 -18.31
N VAL A 72 -2.14 -0.39 -17.87
CA VAL A 72 -3.20 0.55 -17.48
C VAL A 72 -2.75 1.37 -16.27
N ASP A 73 -2.25 0.71 -15.24
CA ASP A 73 -1.79 1.37 -14.04
C ASP A 73 -0.56 2.23 -14.31
N ALA A 74 0.35 1.78 -15.16
CA ALA A 74 1.53 2.57 -15.54
C ALA A 74 1.14 3.90 -16.18
N VAL A 75 0.14 3.90 -17.07
CA VAL A 75 -0.36 5.12 -17.71
C VAL A 75 -0.99 6.06 -16.68
N ARG A 76 -1.81 5.52 -15.79
CA ARG A 76 -2.45 6.32 -14.72
C ARG A 76 -1.43 6.92 -13.76
N VAL A 77 -0.45 6.12 -13.35
CA VAL A 77 0.65 6.57 -12.50
C VAL A 77 1.44 7.69 -13.19
N GLY A 78 1.79 7.51 -14.46
CA GLY A 78 2.51 8.52 -15.22
C GLY A 78 1.75 9.84 -15.32
N ARG A 79 0.44 9.79 -15.54
CA ARG A 79 -0.42 10.99 -15.59
C ARG A 79 -0.47 11.69 -14.24
N LEU A 80 -0.59 10.94 -13.14
CA LEU A 80 -0.59 11.50 -11.79
C LEU A 80 0.73 12.22 -11.49
N LEU A 81 1.84 11.60 -11.81
CA LEU A 81 3.17 12.20 -11.62
C LEU A 81 3.34 13.47 -12.44
N ALA A 82 2.91 13.45 -13.70
CA ALA A 82 2.98 14.62 -14.57
C ALA A 82 2.13 15.79 -14.03
N THR A 83 0.94 15.49 -13.52
CA THR A 83 0.03 16.51 -12.97
C THR A 83 0.57 17.14 -11.69
N THR A 84 1.21 16.34 -10.84
CA THR A 84 1.71 16.82 -9.53
C THR A 84 3.14 17.31 -9.56
N GLY A 85 3.87 17.06 -10.66
CA GLY A 85 5.28 17.45 -10.77
C GLY A 85 6.21 16.63 -9.90
N THR A 86 5.81 15.43 -9.49
CA THR A 86 6.62 14.52 -8.68
C THR A 86 7.10 13.33 -9.50
N ALA A 87 7.97 12.50 -8.94
CA ALA A 87 8.59 11.40 -9.66
C ALA A 87 8.53 10.04 -8.95
N ASP A 88 7.86 9.94 -7.80
CA ASP A 88 7.80 8.69 -7.05
C ASP A 88 6.73 7.76 -7.61
N VAL A 89 7.17 6.81 -8.43
CA VAL A 89 6.30 5.81 -9.08
C VAL A 89 5.60 4.94 -8.04
N VAL A 90 6.29 4.56 -6.97
CA VAL A 90 5.73 3.67 -5.95
C VAL A 90 4.58 4.34 -5.21
N ASP A 91 4.79 5.56 -4.72
CA ASP A 91 3.74 6.32 -4.03
C ASP A 91 2.56 6.60 -4.95
N ALA A 92 2.82 6.94 -6.22
CA ALA A 92 1.76 7.17 -7.19
C ALA A 92 0.93 5.90 -7.45
N HIS A 93 1.58 4.73 -7.49
CA HIS A 93 0.87 3.46 -7.64
C HIS A 93 0.01 3.16 -6.41
N VAL A 94 0.52 3.46 -5.22
CA VAL A 94 -0.26 3.34 -3.98
C VAL A 94 -1.52 4.19 -4.05
N ILE A 95 -1.42 5.45 -4.47
CA ILE A 95 -2.56 6.35 -4.63
C ILE A 95 -3.57 5.79 -5.64
N GLU A 96 -3.10 5.33 -6.79
CA GLU A 96 -3.99 4.78 -7.82
C GLU A 96 -4.74 3.53 -7.35
N CYS A 97 -4.06 2.63 -6.63
CA CYS A 97 -4.70 1.46 -6.04
C CYS A 97 -5.76 1.86 -5.01
N ALA A 98 -5.45 2.82 -4.13
CA ALA A 98 -6.39 3.30 -3.11
C ALA A 98 -7.61 3.96 -3.74
N ARG A 99 -7.44 4.74 -4.80
CA ARG A 99 -8.55 5.35 -5.54
C ARG A 99 -9.46 4.29 -6.15
N ARG A 100 -8.89 3.28 -6.77
CA ARG A 100 -9.64 2.19 -7.41
C ARG A 100 -10.49 1.42 -6.40
N THR A 101 -9.91 1.12 -5.24
CA THR A 101 -10.57 0.33 -4.20
C THR A 101 -11.35 1.18 -3.22
N LYS A 102 -11.23 2.51 -3.29
CA LYS A 102 -11.86 3.48 -2.37
C LYS A 102 -11.51 3.17 -0.92
N THR A 103 -10.24 2.95 -0.66
CA THR A 103 -9.72 2.60 0.65
C THR A 103 -8.80 3.68 1.20
N ALA A 104 -8.59 3.67 2.51
CA ALA A 104 -7.52 4.44 3.14
C ALA A 104 -6.18 3.77 2.89
N VAL A 105 -5.11 4.56 2.88
CA VAL A 105 -3.73 4.07 2.80
C VAL A 105 -3.14 4.03 4.20
N VAL A 106 -2.59 2.88 4.57
CA VAL A 106 -1.80 2.75 5.79
C VAL A 106 -0.37 3.18 5.47
N THR A 107 0.12 4.18 6.18
CA THR A 107 1.41 4.81 5.87
C THR A 107 2.10 5.36 7.10
N SER A 108 3.42 5.39 7.06
CA SER A 108 4.25 6.15 8.01
C SER A 108 4.72 7.50 7.42
N GLU A 109 4.43 7.77 6.15
CA GLU A 109 4.89 8.95 5.41
C GLU A 109 3.71 9.71 4.79
N PRO A 110 2.83 10.31 5.61
CA PRO A 110 1.60 10.92 5.09
C PRO A 110 1.85 12.10 4.16
N LYS A 111 2.93 12.82 4.35
CA LYS A 111 3.24 14.04 3.62
C LYS A 111 3.41 13.80 2.12
N ASP A 112 4.15 12.76 1.77
CA ASP A 112 4.43 12.43 0.38
C ASP A 112 3.15 12.01 -0.36
N LEU A 113 2.29 11.26 0.31
CA LEU A 113 1.01 10.82 -0.28
C LEU A 113 0.04 11.99 -0.46
N ARG A 114 -0.02 12.91 0.50
CA ARG A 114 -0.86 14.11 0.38
C ARG A 114 -0.40 15.05 -0.73
N GLN A 115 0.87 15.04 -1.06
CA GLN A 115 1.41 15.79 -2.19
C GLN A 115 0.84 15.28 -3.51
N LEU A 116 0.67 13.96 -3.64
CA LEU A 116 0.08 13.32 -4.81
C LEU A 116 -1.44 13.46 -4.85
N ASP A 117 -2.09 13.38 -3.69
CA ASP A 117 -3.55 13.46 -3.57
C ASP A 117 -3.91 14.10 -2.23
N PRO A 118 -4.24 15.41 -2.21
CA PRO A 118 -4.63 16.10 -0.97
C PRO A 118 -5.86 15.50 -0.29
N ASN A 119 -6.69 14.77 -1.03
CA ASN A 119 -7.94 14.18 -0.52
C ASN A 119 -7.79 12.71 -0.11
N VAL A 120 -6.60 12.16 -0.17
CA VAL A 120 -6.38 10.75 0.20
C VAL A 120 -6.70 10.52 1.67
N GLN A 121 -7.42 9.44 1.94
CA GLN A 121 -7.66 9.01 3.31
C GLN A 121 -6.46 8.21 3.81
N LEU A 122 -5.96 8.56 4.98
CA LEU A 122 -4.76 7.95 5.55
C LEU A 122 -5.02 7.37 6.93
N ALA A 123 -4.45 6.19 7.18
CA ALA A 123 -4.27 5.63 8.51
C ALA A 123 -2.78 5.72 8.82
N VAL A 124 -2.40 6.72 9.60
CA VAL A 124 -0.98 6.99 9.89
C VAL A 124 -0.50 6.14 11.05
N ILE A 125 0.63 5.51 10.85
CA ILE A 125 1.26 4.64 11.85
C ILE A 125 2.58 5.19 12.37
#